data_45a6fe263f4e8a74db15c9874fe5d96b
#
_entry.id   45a6fe263f4e8a74db15c9874fe5d96b
#
_cell.length_a   1.000
_cell.length_b   1.000
_cell.length_c   1.000
_cell.angle_alpha   90.00
_cell.angle_beta   90.00
_cell.angle_gamma   90.00
#
_symmetry.space_group_name_H-M   'P 1'
#
loop_
_entity.id
_entity.type
_entity.pdbx_description
1 polymer ?
#
loop_
_entity_poly.entity_id
_entity_poly.type
_entity_poly.pdbx_seq_one_letter_code
_entity_poly.pdbx_strand_id
1 'polypeptide(L)'
;MMRHRASLVFLLPLVFALVSCGSKPAAQAAKEPVTLRAVEVRSYNGADLSSVNDFRENSIEGVQHVDPATYRLEIAGLVSTPLSLTLGQAIDRTLYRKIVTLRCVEGWDATILWEGVKVKDLLVAAGYDPKASTVIFTAYDGYTTSLPLAYLTGNDILLAYKMNEIPIPDERGYPFVLVAEDKWGYKWIKWVTKIEVSNDASYRGYWEMNGYSNDGSLMGPIFGP
;
A
#
# COMPACT_ATOMS: atom_id res chain seq x y z
N MET A 1 -21.75 -21.65 -95.97
CA MET A 1 -22.34 -20.45 -95.32
C MET A 1 -22.90 -20.89 -93.94
N MET A 2 -22.10 -20.78 -92.90
CA MET A 2 -22.51 -21.16 -91.52
C MET A 2 -22.42 -19.92 -90.63
N ARG A 3 -23.55 -19.49 -90.11
CA ARG A 3 -23.68 -18.37 -89.22
C ARG A 3 -23.43 -18.83 -87.76
N HIS A 4 -22.33 -18.41 -87.20
CA HIS A 4 -22.09 -18.60 -85.77
C HIS A 4 -22.87 -17.55 -84.94
N ARG A 5 -23.75 -17.99 -84.10
CA ARG A 5 -24.40 -17.16 -83.07
C ARG A 5 -23.50 -17.14 -81.84
N ALA A 6 -23.04 -15.97 -81.49
CA ALA A 6 -22.30 -15.69 -80.25
C ALA A 6 -23.32 -15.51 -79.10
N SER A 7 -23.29 -16.41 -78.11
CA SER A 7 -24.05 -16.25 -76.87
C SER A 7 -23.25 -15.41 -75.89
N LEU A 8 -23.83 -14.26 -75.53
CA LEU A 8 -23.27 -13.35 -74.54
C LEU A 8 -23.67 -13.85 -73.16
N VAL A 9 -22.68 -14.33 -72.37
CA VAL A 9 -22.87 -14.72 -70.98
C VAL A 9 -22.64 -13.49 -70.13
N PHE A 10 -23.68 -12.96 -69.47
CA PHE A 10 -23.61 -11.94 -68.50
C PHE A 10 -23.11 -12.53 -67.16
N LEU A 11 -21.87 -12.20 -66.74
CA LEU A 11 -21.37 -12.48 -65.40
C LEU A 11 -21.82 -11.36 -64.49
N LEU A 12 -22.67 -11.67 -63.52
CA LEU A 12 -23.05 -10.79 -62.46
C LEU A 12 -21.94 -10.85 -61.39
N PRO A 13 -21.33 -9.75 -60.95
CA PRO A 13 -20.40 -9.79 -59.84
C PRO A 13 -21.16 -9.91 -58.52
N LEU A 14 -20.90 -11.00 -57.78
CA LEU A 14 -21.36 -11.20 -56.43
C LEU A 14 -20.54 -10.34 -55.49
N VAL A 15 -21.12 -9.22 -55.02
CA VAL A 15 -20.50 -8.35 -54.01
C VAL A 15 -20.65 -9.03 -52.65
N PHE A 16 -19.57 -9.64 -52.14
CA PHE A 16 -19.50 -10.05 -50.75
C PHE A 16 -19.31 -8.82 -49.84
N ALA A 17 -20.38 -8.42 -49.17
CA ALA A 17 -20.31 -7.46 -48.07
C ALA A 17 -19.69 -8.15 -46.85
N LEU A 18 -18.42 -7.89 -46.59
CA LEU A 18 -17.77 -8.26 -45.32
C LEU A 18 -18.35 -7.36 -44.19
N VAL A 19 -19.29 -7.93 -43.44
CA VAL A 19 -19.74 -7.35 -42.18
C VAL A 19 -18.61 -7.53 -41.18
N SER A 20 -17.78 -6.49 -41.04
CA SER A 20 -16.80 -6.38 -39.95
C SER A 20 -17.56 -6.17 -38.66
N CYS A 21 -17.74 -7.22 -37.86
CA CYS A 21 -18.11 -7.09 -36.45
C CYS A 21 -16.96 -6.48 -35.69
N GLY A 22 -16.90 -5.15 -35.69
CA GLY A 22 -16.04 -4.42 -34.77
C GLY A 22 -16.52 -4.64 -33.34
N SER A 23 -15.89 -5.55 -32.61
CA SER A 23 -16.02 -5.64 -31.18
C SER A 23 -15.50 -4.32 -30.57
N LYS A 24 -16.42 -3.46 -30.11
CA LYS A 24 -16.07 -2.32 -29.26
C LYS A 24 -15.27 -2.87 -28.07
N PRO A 25 -14.08 -2.30 -27.77
CA PRO A 25 -13.43 -2.61 -26.50
C PRO A 25 -14.42 -2.28 -25.38
N ALA A 26 -14.67 -3.26 -24.52
CA ALA A 26 -15.44 -3.04 -23.30
C ALA A 26 -14.77 -1.88 -22.55
N ALA A 27 -15.45 -0.74 -22.45
CA ALA A 27 -15.03 0.36 -21.61
C ALA A 27 -14.90 -0.24 -20.21
N GLN A 28 -13.67 -0.30 -19.69
CA GLN A 28 -13.43 -0.55 -18.28
C GLN A 28 -14.25 0.49 -17.53
N ALA A 29 -15.29 0.02 -16.82
CA ALA A 29 -16.07 0.85 -15.95
C ALA A 29 -15.06 1.52 -15.00
N ALA A 30 -14.87 2.83 -15.15
CA ALA A 30 -14.15 3.61 -14.19
C ALA A 30 -14.81 3.32 -12.83
N LYS A 31 -14.05 2.76 -11.88
CA LYS A 31 -14.52 2.62 -10.51
C LYS A 31 -15.00 4.00 -10.10
N GLU A 32 -16.29 4.12 -9.79
CA GLU A 32 -16.83 5.37 -9.27
C GLU A 32 -15.93 5.85 -8.13
N PRO A 33 -15.64 7.17 -8.06
CA PRO A 33 -14.91 7.71 -6.94
C PRO A 33 -15.69 7.31 -5.69
N VAL A 34 -15.01 6.56 -4.80
CA VAL A 34 -15.55 6.20 -3.48
C VAL A 34 -15.89 7.53 -2.81
N THR A 35 -17.15 7.93 -2.92
CA THR A 35 -17.62 9.12 -2.24
C THR A 35 -17.35 8.91 -0.75
N LEU A 36 -16.68 9.87 -0.10
CA LEU A 36 -16.32 9.95 1.32
C LEU A 36 -17.55 9.88 2.28
N ARG A 37 -18.58 9.14 1.93
CA ARG A 37 -19.74 8.80 2.73
C ARG A 37 -19.70 7.36 3.24
N ALA A 38 -18.60 6.66 3.14
CA ALA A 38 -18.39 5.49 3.97
C ALA A 38 -18.28 6.02 5.40
N VAL A 39 -19.36 5.88 6.16
CA VAL A 39 -19.37 6.20 7.59
C VAL A 39 -18.37 5.25 8.22
N GLU A 40 -17.33 5.80 8.85
CA GLU A 40 -16.35 4.97 9.54
C GLU A 40 -17.01 4.08 10.60
N VAL A 41 -16.55 2.85 10.74
CA VAL A 41 -17.01 1.95 11.80
C VAL A 41 -16.44 2.44 13.13
N ARG A 42 -17.30 2.62 14.14
CA ARG A 42 -16.93 3.11 15.47
C ARG A 42 -16.97 2.03 16.56
N SER A 43 -17.29 0.80 16.19
CA SER A 43 -17.15 -0.38 17.04
C SER A 43 -16.91 -1.62 16.20
N TYR A 44 -16.10 -2.54 16.68
CA TYR A 44 -15.81 -3.78 15.99
C TYR A 44 -15.54 -4.89 17.01
N ASN A 45 -16.24 -6.04 16.90
CA ASN A 45 -16.12 -7.17 17.82
C ASN A 45 -16.22 -6.79 19.31
N GLY A 46 -17.08 -5.81 19.64
CA GLY A 46 -17.31 -5.34 21.00
C GLY A 46 -16.27 -4.34 21.53
N ALA A 47 -15.28 -3.95 20.74
CA ALA A 47 -14.35 -2.88 21.07
C ALA A 47 -14.85 -1.54 20.51
N ASP A 48 -14.75 -0.48 21.30
CA ASP A 48 -14.95 0.90 20.84
C ASP A 48 -13.72 1.38 20.07
N LEU A 49 -13.95 2.07 18.95
CA LEU A 49 -12.90 2.61 18.10
C LEU A 49 -12.88 4.14 18.16
N SER A 50 -11.68 4.70 18.18
CA SER A 50 -11.44 6.13 17.99
C SER A 50 -11.87 6.54 16.58
N SER A 51 -12.19 7.82 16.36
CA SER A 51 -12.40 8.34 15.02
C SER A 51 -11.07 8.44 14.27
N VAL A 52 -11.13 8.29 12.95
CA VAL A 52 -10.01 8.61 12.07
C VAL A 52 -9.61 10.09 12.17
N ASN A 53 -10.46 10.94 12.76
CA ASN A 53 -10.22 12.36 13.02
C ASN A 53 -9.61 12.64 14.41
N ASP A 54 -9.53 11.64 15.30
CA ASP A 54 -8.97 11.82 16.65
C ASP A 54 -7.44 11.91 16.68
N PHE A 55 -6.80 11.73 15.54
CA PHE A 55 -5.36 11.88 15.38
C PHE A 55 -4.96 13.36 15.26
N ARG A 56 -3.80 13.70 15.81
CA ARG A 56 -3.09 14.91 15.41
C ARG A 56 -2.25 14.60 14.17
N GLU A 57 -2.29 15.49 13.18
CA GLU A 57 -1.39 15.40 12.05
C GLU A 57 0.03 15.76 12.50
N ASN A 58 0.99 14.93 12.13
CA ASN A 58 2.42 15.15 12.36
C ASN A 58 3.20 14.56 11.17
N SER A 59 3.99 15.39 10.51
CA SER A 59 4.80 15.04 9.34
C SER A 59 5.99 15.99 9.23
N ILE A 60 7.01 15.62 8.46
CA ILE A 60 8.22 16.41 8.30
C ILE A 60 8.09 17.47 7.19
N GLU A 61 7.20 17.24 6.22
CA GLU A 61 6.98 18.11 5.05
C GLU A 61 5.49 18.45 4.83
N GLY A 62 4.65 18.31 5.87
CA GLY A 62 3.20 18.49 5.76
C GLY A 62 2.49 17.29 5.13
N VAL A 63 1.16 17.41 4.98
CA VAL A 63 0.31 16.37 4.41
C VAL A 63 0.71 16.09 2.95
N GLN A 64 0.90 14.81 2.62
CA GLN A 64 1.22 14.38 1.27
C GLN A 64 -0.04 13.94 0.52
N HIS A 65 -0.15 14.34 -0.75
CA HIS A 65 -1.21 13.93 -1.68
C HIS A 65 -0.62 13.01 -2.73
N VAL A 66 -0.72 11.71 -2.48
CA VAL A 66 -0.12 10.68 -3.33
C VAL A 66 -1.09 10.30 -4.45
N ASP A 67 -0.68 10.48 -5.72
CA ASP A 67 -1.46 10.06 -6.87
C ASP A 67 -1.46 8.51 -6.98
N PRO A 68 -2.62 7.84 -6.81
CA PRO A 68 -2.71 6.39 -6.87
C PRO A 68 -2.37 5.80 -8.25
N ALA A 69 -2.46 6.60 -9.32
CA ALA A 69 -2.16 6.13 -10.67
C ALA A 69 -0.66 5.95 -10.90
N THR A 70 0.14 6.82 -10.30
CA THR A 70 1.59 6.82 -10.43
C THR A 70 2.31 6.15 -9.27
N TYR A 71 1.59 5.90 -8.16
CA TYR A 71 2.16 5.30 -6.96
C TYR A 71 2.82 3.95 -7.24
N ARG A 72 3.98 3.74 -6.60
CA ARG A 72 4.67 2.45 -6.55
C ARG A 72 5.11 2.16 -5.12
N LEU A 73 4.88 0.90 -4.71
CA LEU A 73 5.49 0.33 -3.50
C LEU A 73 6.71 -0.49 -3.93
N GLU A 74 7.88 -0.07 -3.53
CA GLU A 74 9.13 -0.77 -3.82
C GLU A 74 9.52 -1.69 -2.67
N ILE A 75 9.94 -2.93 -2.99
CA ILE A 75 10.54 -3.84 -2.04
C ILE A 75 11.91 -4.22 -2.60
N ALA A 76 12.96 -3.87 -1.88
CA ALA A 76 14.34 -3.90 -2.39
C ALA A 76 15.35 -4.28 -1.30
N GLY A 77 16.63 -4.12 -1.60
CA GLY A 77 17.76 -4.46 -0.71
C GLY A 77 18.13 -5.93 -0.79
N LEU A 78 18.31 -6.58 0.35
CA LEU A 78 18.69 -8.00 0.43
C LEU A 78 17.49 -8.91 0.14
N VAL A 79 17.03 -8.91 -1.11
CA VAL A 79 15.95 -9.73 -1.64
C VAL A 79 16.38 -10.39 -2.94
N SER A 80 15.89 -11.60 -3.23
CA SER A 80 16.21 -12.30 -4.47
C SER A 80 15.47 -11.75 -5.69
N THR A 81 14.30 -11.14 -5.48
CA THR A 81 13.42 -10.63 -6.53
C THR A 81 12.84 -9.28 -6.09
N PRO A 82 13.52 -8.15 -6.39
CA PRO A 82 12.98 -6.83 -6.10
C PRO A 82 11.60 -6.63 -6.74
N LEU A 83 10.69 -5.99 -6.01
CA LEU A 83 9.33 -5.73 -6.47
C LEU A 83 9.09 -4.23 -6.61
N SER A 84 8.33 -3.85 -7.64
CA SER A 84 7.77 -2.51 -7.80
C SER A 84 6.28 -2.67 -8.11
N LEU A 85 5.44 -2.51 -7.09
CA LEU A 85 4.02 -2.81 -7.14
C LEU A 85 3.21 -1.53 -7.35
N THR A 86 2.27 -1.55 -8.29
CA THR A 86 1.21 -0.54 -8.33
C THR A 86 0.36 -0.62 -7.06
N LEU A 87 -0.40 0.43 -6.73
CA LEU A 87 -1.34 0.38 -5.61
C LEU A 87 -2.27 -0.83 -5.72
N GLY A 88 -2.86 -1.07 -6.90
CA GLY A 88 -3.74 -2.22 -7.14
C GLY A 88 -3.05 -3.56 -6.85
N GLN A 89 -1.82 -3.76 -7.33
CA GLN A 89 -1.05 -4.99 -7.08
C GLN A 89 -0.66 -5.15 -5.61
N ALA A 90 -0.44 -4.07 -4.88
CA ALA A 90 -0.11 -4.11 -3.47
C ALA A 90 -1.32 -4.48 -2.60
N ILE A 91 -2.52 -4.00 -2.94
CA ILE A 91 -3.76 -4.29 -2.20
C ILE A 91 -4.48 -5.57 -2.65
N ASP A 92 -4.19 -6.08 -3.86
CA ASP A 92 -4.75 -7.35 -4.40
C ASP A 92 -4.02 -8.56 -3.79
N ARG A 93 -4.06 -8.63 -2.45
CA ARG A 93 -3.43 -9.66 -1.62
C ARG A 93 -4.38 -10.01 -0.47
N THR A 94 -4.04 -11.02 0.32
CA THR A 94 -4.85 -11.37 1.49
C THR A 94 -5.01 -10.18 2.42
N LEU A 95 -6.27 -9.79 2.65
CA LEU A 95 -6.64 -8.73 3.59
C LEU A 95 -6.62 -9.28 5.01
N TYR A 96 -5.89 -8.60 5.88
CA TYR A 96 -5.88 -8.85 7.33
C TYR A 96 -6.48 -7.65 8.06
N ARG A 97 -7.09 -7.93 9.22
CA ARG A 97 -7.73 -6.94 10.08
C ARG A 97 -7.21 -7.06 11.49
N LYS A 98 -6.93 -5.94 12.13
CA LYS A 98 -6.42 -5.91 13.49
C LYS A 98 -6.84 -4.62 14.20
N ILE A 99 -7.35 -4.73 15.43
CA ILE A 99 -7.54 -3.57 16.29
C ILE A 99 -6.22 -3.31 16.99
N VAL A 100 -5.63 -2.13 16.75
CA VAL A 100 -4.38 -1.72 17.39
C VAL A 100 -4.48 -0.26 17.82
N THR A 101 -4.00 0.04 19.01
CA THR A 101 -3.88 1.40 19.53
C THR A 101 -2.52 1.99 19.14
N LEU A 102 -2.53 3.03 18.31
CA LEU A 102 -1.37 3.88 18.09
C LEU A 102 -1.18 4.79 19.31
N ARG A 103 0.04 4.86 19.85
CA ARG A 103 0.41 5.75 20.96
C ARG A 103 1.47 6.73 20.51
N CYS A 104 1.12 8.01 20.55
CA CYS A 104 2.03 9.08 20.19
C CYS A 104 2.84 9.56 21.40
N VAL A 105 4.09 9.91 21.15
CA VAL A 105 4.97 10.52 22.17
C VAL A 105 4.46 11.90 22.65
N GLU A 106 3.53 12.51 21.91
CA GLU A 106 2.85 13.76 22.27
C GLU A 106 1.72 13.57 23.30
N GLY A 107 1.51 12.34 23.80
CA GLY A 107 0.57 12.05 24.89
C GLY A 107 -0.88 11.84 24.45
N TRP A 108 -1.13 11.52 23.19
CA TRP A 108 -2.44 11.08 22.69
C TRP A 108 -2.35 9.65 22.12
N ASP A 109 -3.49 8.99 22.07
CA ASP A 109 -3.60 7.67 21.42
C ASP A 109 -4.90 7.56 20.60
N ALA A 110 -4.95 6.54 19.74
CA ALA A 110 -6.14 6.21 18.96
C ALA A 110 -6.21 4.70 18.70
N THR A 111 -7.34 4.10 19.09
CA THR A 111 -7.64 2.69 18.86
C THR A 111 -8.40 2.54 17.56
N ILE A 112 -7.81 1.88 16.57
CA ILE A 112 -8.32 1.81 15.21
C ILE A 112 -8.40 0.35 14.76
N LEU A 113 -9.44 0.03 13.97
CA LEU A 113 -9.47 -1.16 13.15
C LEU A 113 -8.63 -0.93 11.89
N TRP A 114 -7.41 -1.46 11.88
CA TRP A 114 -6.50 -1.39 10.75
C TRP A 114 -6.75 -2.56 9.80
N GLU A 115 -6.74 -2.28 8.50
CA GLU A 115 -6.93 -3.27 7.46
C GLU A 115 -5.84 -3.10 6.40
N GLY A 116 -5.17 -4.20 6.06
CA GLY A 116 -4.03 -4.15 5.15
C GLY A 116 -3.46 -5.51 4.82
N VAL A 117 -2.27 -5.50 4.26
CA VAL A 117 -1.47 -6.68 3.95
C VAL A 117 -0.39 -6.87 5.02
N LYS A 118 0.02 -8.10 5.30
CA LYS A 118 1.16 -8.32 6.20
C LYS A 118 2.47 -7.94 5.50
N VAL A 119 3.32 -7.19 6.20
CA VAL A 119 4.67 -6.87 5.72
C VAL A 119 5.45 -8.17 5.44
N LYS A 120 5.31 -9.18 6.28
CA LYS A 120 5.92 -10.50 6.08
C LYS A 120 5.58 -11.10 4.72
N ASP A 121 4.31 -11.01 4.27
CA ASP A 121 3.88 -11.60 3.00
C ASP A 121 4.53 -10.88 1.81
N LEU A 122 4.73 -9.58 1.91
CA LEU A 122 5.47 -8.78 0.92
C LEU A 122 6.95 -9.18 0.88
N LEU A 123 7.58 -9.33 2.04
CA LEU A 123 8.99 -9.76 2.15
C LEU A 123 9.20 -11.17 1.60
N VAL A 124 8.28 -12.10 1.89
CA VAL A 124 8.31 -13.47 1.34
C VAL A 124 8.15 -13.44 -0.17
N ALA A 125 7.25 -12.63 -0.71
CA ALA A 125 7.06 -12.51 -2.16
C ALA A 125 8.31 -11.94 -2.88
N ALA A 126 9.09 -11.09 -2.20
CA ALA A 126 10.36 -10.57 -2.70
C ALA A 126 11.54 -11.54 -2.49
N GLY A 127 11.36 -12.61 -1.72
CA GLY A 127 12.41 -13.56 -1.38
C GLY A 127 13.50 -12.92 -0.53
N TYR A 128 13.14 -12.35 0.62
CA TYR A 128 14.09 -11.70 1.52
C TYR A 128 15.16 -12.65 2.05
N ASP A 129 16.37 -12.15 2.28
CA ASP A 129 17.44 -12.90 2.94
C ASP A 129 17.12 -13.06 4.44
N PRO A 130 16.89 -14.29 4.94
CA PRO A 130 16.58 -14.51 6.35
C PRO A 130 17.74 -14.18 7.30
N LYS A 131 18.95 -13.96 6.78
CA LYS A 131 20.11 -13.52 7.56
C LYS A 131 20.20 -12.00 7.71
N ALA A 132 19.36 -11.25 7.00
CA ALA A 132 19.28 -9.81 7.17
C ALA A 132 18.80 -9.46 8.58
N SER A 133 19.23 -8.31 9.09
CA SER A 133 18.92 -7.88 10.46
C SER A 133 17.80 -6.85 10.53
N THR A 134 17.65 -6.04 9.50
CA THR A 134 16.89 -4.78 9.54
C THR A 134 16.02 -4.62 8.31
N VAL A 135 14.89 -3.96 8.47
CA VAL A 135 14.09 -3.45 7.35
C VAL A 135 13.93 -1.94 7.52
N ILE A 136 14.31 -1.21 6.49
CA ILE A 136 14.22 0.24 6.42
C ILE A 136 12.97 0.60 5.62
N PHE A 137 12.16 1.51 6.15
CA PHE A 137 10.98 2.04 5.49
C PHE A 137 11.23 3.48 5.08
N THR A 138 10.81 3.83 3.86
CA THR A 138 10.86 5.20 3.34
C THR A 138 9.46 5.66 2.95
N ALA A 139 9.13 6.89 3.31
CA ALA A 139 7.89 7.55 2.98
C ALA A 139 8.02 8.49 1.77
N TYR A 140 6.89 8.94 1.24
CA TYR A 140 6.81 9.86 0.10
C TYR A 140 7.43 11.23 0.41
N ASP A 141 7.33 11.71 1.66
CA ASP A 141 7.92 12.97 2.15
C ASP A 141 9.40 12.85 2.53
N GLY A 142 10.03 11.69 2.29
CA GLY A 142 11.41 11.43 2.65
C GLY A 142 11.64 11.00 4.11
N TYR A 143 10.56 10.90 4.92
CA TYR A 143 10.66 10.32 6.25
C TYR A 143 11.17 8.88 6.18
N THR A 144 12.03 8.49 7.13
CA THR A 144 12.51 7.11 7.23
C THR A 144 12.46 6.62 8.67
N THR A 145 12.29 5.31 8.82
CA THR A 145 12.49 4.58 10.08
C THR A 145 12.94 3.15 9.79
N SER A 146 13.36 2.43 10.79
CA SER A 146 13.74 1.02 10.65
C SER A 146 13.15 0.16 11.76
N LEU A 147 12.97 -1.11 11.46
CA LEU A 147 12.55 -2.13 12.42
C LEU A 147 13.36 -3.41 12.23
N PRO A 148 13.61 -4.18 13.29
CA PRO A 148 14.26 -5.49 13.15
C PRO A 148 13.46 -6.42 12.22
N LEU A 149 14.15 -7.12 11.32
CA LEU A 149 13.52 -8.12 10.44
C LEU A 149 12.75 -9.17 11.25
N ALA A 150 13.33 -9.64 12.36
CA ALA A 150 12.71 -10.63 13.24
C ALA A 150 11.37 -10.14 13.84
N TYR A 151 11.27 -8.84 14.16
CA TYR A 151 10.02 -8.23 14.62
C TYR A 151 8.93 -8.29 13.55
N LEU A 152 9.26 -7.95 12.30
CA LEU A 152 8.32 -7.91 11.18
C LEU A 152 7.87 -9.31 10.73
N THR A 153 8.76 -10.30 10.82
CA THR A 153 8.47 -11.68 10.38
C THR A 153 7.87 -12.54 11.48
N GLY A 154 8.14 -12.22 12.75
CA GLY A 154 7.62 -12.92 13.93
C GLY A 154 6.23 -12.44 14.38
N ASN A 155 5.82 -11.24 13.98
CA ASN A 155 4.55 -10.63 14.34
C ASN A 155 3.72 -10.36 13.07
N ASP A 156 2.41 -10.24 13.23
CA ASP A 156 1.49 -9.91 12.14
C ASP A 156 1.42 -8.40 11.91
N ILE A 157 2.56 -7.81 11.56
CA ILE A 157 2.67 -6.37 11.31
C ILE A 157 2.04 -6.03 9.96
N LEU A 158 1.08 -5.10 9.98
CA LEU A 158 0.34 -4.69 8.78
C LEU A 158 0.97 -3.46 8.11
N LEU A 159 0.97 -3.51 6.79
CA LEU A 159 1.00 -2.32 5.94
C LEU A 159 -0.46 -2.03 5.60
N ALA A 160 -1.07 -1.10 6.34
CA ALA A 160 -2.49 -0.80 6.26
C ALA A 160 -2.80 0.19 5.14
N TYR A 161 -3.95 -0.01 4.47
CA TYR A 161 -4.50 0.91 3.46
C TYR A 161 -5.94 1.33 3.76
N LYS A 162 -6.51 0.79 4.85
CA LYS A 162 -7.79 1.24 5.42
C LYS A 162 -7.69 1.34 6.93
N MET A 163 -8.53 2.20 7.49
CA MET A 163 -8.75 2.36 8.92
C MET A 163 -10.26 2.52 9.16
N ASN A 164 -10.81 1.79 10.13
CA ASN A 164 -12.25 1.78 10.43
C ASN A 164 -13.13 1.53 9.18
N GLU A 165 -12.69 0.60 8.31
CA GLU A 165 -13.32 0.20 7.03
C GLU A 165 -13.35 1.26 5.92
N ILE A 166 -12.80 2.46 6.14
CA ILE A 166 -12.66 3.48 5.11
C ILE A 166 -11.21 3.53 4.58
N PRO A 167 -10.96 3.97 3.34
CA PRO A 167 -9.62 4.25 2.87
C PRO A 167 -8.91 5.23 3.81
N ILE A 168 -7.60 5.02 4.04
CA ILE A 168 -6.82 5.93 4.88
C ILE A 168 -6.88 7.35 4.25
N PRO A 169 -7.27 8.40 5.00
CA PRO A 169 -7.18 9.77 4.51
C PRO A 169 -5.73 10.20 4.26
N ASP A 170 -5.52 11.20 3.39
CA ASP A 170 -4.18 11.73 3.07
C ASP A 170 -3.42 12.14 4.34
N GLU A 171 -4.08 12.84 5.28
CA GLU A 171 -3.50 13.29 6.55
C GLU A 171 -3.08 12.13 7.45
N ARG A 172 -3.64 10.96 7.24
CA ARG A 172 -3.37 9.73 8.00
C ARG A 172 -2.37 8.82 7.30
N GLY A 173 -1.96 9.16 6.06
CA GLY A 173 -0.87 8.48 5.37
C GLY A 173 -1.27 7.61 4.19
N TYR A 174 -2.36 7.98 3.45
CA TYR A 174 -2.70 7.31 2.19
C TYR A 174 -1.50 7.25 1.25
N PRO A 175 -1.20 6.15 0.54
CA PRO A 175 -2.02 4.94 0.49
C PRO A 175 -1.68 3.89 1.57
N PHE A 176 -0.52 3.97 2.23
CA PHE A 176 -0.07 2.96 3.18
C PHE A 176 0.54 3.55 4.44
N VAL A 177 0.13 2.98 5.57
CA VAL A 177 0.70 3.22 6.90
C VAL A 177 1.22 1.91 7.48
N LEU A 178 2.40 1.95 8.07
CA LEU A 178 2.93 0.83 8.84
C LEU A 178 2.29 0.79 10.23
N VAL A 179 1.63 -0.30 10.56
CA VAL A 179 1.04 -0.54 11.89
C VAL A 179 2.08 -1.20 12.78
N ALA A 180 2.97 -0.39 13.36
CA ALA A 180 4.08 -0.85 14.19
C ALA A 180 3.61 -1.12 15.63
N GLU A 181 2.81 -2.18 15.83
CA GLU A 181 2.27 -2.59 17.11
C GLU A 181 3.36 -2.67 18.20
N ASP A 182 3.05 -2.25 19.42
CA ASP A 182 3.98 -2.15 20.55
C ASP A 182 5.14 -1.15 20.38
N LYS A 183 5.07 -0.29 19.37
CA LYS A 183 6.02 0.78 19.13
C LYS A 183 5.36 2.15 19.27
N TRP A 184 6.17 3.14 19.68
CA TRP A 184 5.75 4.55 19.71
C TRP A 184 5.44 5.06 18.29
N GLY A 185 4.55 6.06 18.20
CA GLY A 185 4.01 6.61 16.95
C GLY A 185 5.05 7.02 15.90
N TYR A 186 6.26 7.42 16.30
CA TYR A 186 7.31 7.76 15.33
C TYR A 186 7.85 6.53 14.54
N LYS A 187 7.56 5.29 14.98
CA LYS A 187 7.83 4.09 14.20
C LYS A 187 6.71 3.75 13.20
N TRP A 188 5.57 4.43 13.30
CA TRP A 188 4.41 4.23 12.44
C TRP A 188 4.49 5.17 11.22
N ILE A 189 5.33 4.79 10.27
CA ILE A 189 5.56 5.60 9.07
C ILE A 189 4.31 5.66 8.18
N LYS A 190 3.97 6.89 7.75
CA LYS A 190 2.89 7.22 6.81
C LYS A 190 3.42 7.27 5.37
N TRP A 191 2.50 7.23 4.38
CA TRP A 191 2.84 7.39 2.95
C TRP A 191 3.98 6.47 2.48
N VAL A 192 4.01 5.23 2.95
CA VAL A 192 5.11 4.29 2.67
C VAL A 192 5.27 4.06 1.17
N THR A 193 6.47 4.26 0.65
CA THR A 193 6.82 4.03 -0.76
C THR A 193 7.88 2.94 -0.94
N LYS A 194 8.71 2.68 0.08
CA LYS A 194 9.78 1.68 -0.03
C LYS A 194 9.95 0.88 1.25
N ILE A 195 10.20 -0.42 1.06
CA ILE A 195 10.58 -1.39 2.09
C ILE A 195 11.92 -1.99 1.66
N GLU A 196 12.99 -1.72 2.41
CA GLU A 196 14.34 -2.17 2.05
C GLU A 196 14.89 -3.12 3.11
N VAL A 197 15.21 -4.35 2.70
CA VAL A 197 15.85 -5.35 3.55
C VAL A 197 17.36 -5.07 3.61
N SER A 198 17.92 -5.00 4.83
CA SER A 198 19.30 -4.54 5.08
C SER A 198 19.99 -5.34 6.19
N ASN A 199 21.32 -5.32 6.20
CA ASN A 199 22.15 -5.79 7.32
C ASN A 199 22.63 -4.65 8.23
N ASP A 200 22.21 -3.42 7.98
CA ASP A 200 22.58 -2.29 8.84
C ASP A 200 21.67 -2.24 10.08
N ALA A 201 22.10 -2.96 11.13
CA ALA A 201 21.41 -2.94 12.42
C ALA A 201 21.56 -1.60 13.16
N SER A 202 22.44 -0.73 12.70
CA SER A 202 22.70 0.59 13.28
C SER A 202 21.92 1.70 12.57
N TYR A 203 21.18 1.40 11.51
CA TYR A 203 20.42 2.40 10.77
C TYR A 203 19.46 3.18 11.69
N ARG A 204 19.52 4.50 11.58
CA ARG A 204 18.67 5.42 12.32
C ARG A 204 17.88 6.27 11.33
N GLY A 205 16.58 6.25 11.47
CA GLY A 205 15.69 7.09 10.68
C GLY A 205 15.62 8.53 11.19
N TYR A 206 14.65 9.27 10.69
CA TYR A 206 14.55 10.72 10.95
C TYR A 206 14.51 11.07 12.44
N TRP A 207 13.57 10.50 13.20
CA TRP A 207 13.45 10.82 14.62
C TRP A 207 14.54 10.16 15.47
N GLU A 208 14.99 8.97 15.07
CA GLU A 208 16.08 8.28 15.75
C GLU A 208 17.40 9.08 15.66
N MET A 209 17.66 9.75 14.53
CA MET A 209 18.79 10.68 14.39
C MET A 209 18.61 11.94 15.26
N ASN A 210 17.37 12.29 15.62
CA ASN A 210 17.04 13.39 16.49
C ASN A 210 16.94 12.98 17.99
N GLY A 211 17.49 11.82 18.37
CA GLY A 211 17.65 11.38 19.74
C GLY A 211 16.54 10.47 20.28
N TYR A 212 15.57 10.09 19.47
CA TYR A 212 14.59 9.06 19.84
C TYR A 212 15.23 7.67 19.83
N SER A 213 14.71 6.77 20.66
CA SER A 213 15.18 5.40 20.75
C SER A 213 15.02 4.65 19.43
N ASN A 214 16.07 3.95 18.99
CA ASN A 214 16.00 3.16 17.76
C ASN A 214 15.06 1.95 17.90
N ASP A 215 14.90 1.40 19.10
CA ASP A 215 13.95 0.31 19.35
C ASP A 215 12.49 0.79 19.29
N GLY A 216 12.19 1.97 19.80
CA GLY A 216 10.85 2.56 19.81
C GLY A 216 9.80 1.78 20.60
N SER A 217 10.21 0.85 21.47
CA SER A 217 9.29 0.02 22.26
C SER A 217 8.48 0.86 23.24
N LEU A 218 7.17 0.56 23.37
CA LEU A 218 6.31 1.17 24.40
C LEU A 218 6.75 0.81 25.82
N MET A 219 7.53 -0.27 25.99
CA MET A 219 8.07 -0.72 27.29
C MET A 219 9.47 -0.15 27.55
N GLY A 220 10.07 0.53 26.58
CA GLY A 220 11.41 1.11 26.68
C GLY A 220 11.39 2.64 26.79
N PRO A 221 12.59 3.25 26.87
CA PRO A 221 12.69 4.70 26.89
C PRO A 221 12.28 5.30 25.53
N ILE A 222 11.67 6.48 25.56
CA ILE A 222 11.32 7.24 24.33
C ILE A 222 12.61 7.78 23.67
N PHE A 223 13.57 8.21 24.47
CA PHE A 223 14.84 8.77 24.03
C PHE A 223 16.00 7.85 24.38
N GLY A 224 17.06 7.90 23.58
CA GLY A 224 18.28 7.15 23.81
C GLY A 224 18.86 6.53 22.54
N PRO A 225 19.99 5.81 22.68
CA PRO A 225 20.65 5.14 21.55
C PRO A 225 19.79 4.02 20.95
#